data_f340ed6e53745650a66e84831a49ca20
#
_entry.id   f340ed6e53745650a66e84831a49ca20
#
_cell.length_a   1.000
_cell.length_b   1.000
_cell.length_c   1.000
_cell.angle_alpha   90.00
_cell.angle_beta   90.00
_cell.angle_gamma   90.00
#
_symmetry.space_group_name_H-M   'P 1'
#
loop_
_entity.id
_entity.type
_entity.pdbx_description
1 polymer ?
#
loop_
_entity_poly.entity_id
_entity_poly.type
_entity_poly.pdbx_seq_one_letter_code
_entity_poly.pdbx_strand_id
1 'polypeptide(L)'
;QELAALQQALEQAGAGHGQIVAVVGEAGVGEARLVYEFIHSHHTPGWTVLESASLSYGKATPYFPVIDLLKRYSHIEDYDDTRTVRAKLTGQVLTLDAALQDVIPALLWLLNALPDDSPFLRLDPPQPRQRTLTALKRVLLRESQVQPLLLVFEDLHWIDTETQALLDSLVESLPTARVLLLVNYRSEYQHGWGSKTYYTQLRLDPLPPASAGTFLHALLGDDPRLEPLKQL
;
A
#
# COMPACT_ATOMS: atom_id res chain seq x y z
N GLN A 1 -5.94 -19.64 9.28
CA GLN A 1 -6.56 -18.70 10.25
C GLN A 1 -6.37 -17.26 9.77
N GLU A 2 -5.18 -16.85 9.38
CA GLU A 2 -4.83 -15.50 8.96
C GLU A 2 -5.57 -15.09 7.68
N LEU A 3 -5.62 -15.97 6.67
CA LEU A 3 -6.38 -15.71 5.43
C LEU A 3 -7.88 -15.51 5.69
N ALA A 4 -8.46 -16.22 6.66
CA ALA A 4 -9.87 -16.04 7.02
C ALA A 4 -10.11 -14.67 7.66
N ALA A 5 -9.19 -14.17 8.49
CA ALA A 5 -9.26 -12.83 9.07
C ALA A 5 -9.13 -11.73 8.00
N LEU A 6 -8.22 -11.92 7.05
CA LEU A 6 -8.07 -11.01 5.89
C LEU A 6 -9.33 -10.98 5.04
N GLN A 7 -9.94 -12.14 4.77
CA GLN A 7 -11.18 -12.24 4.02
C GLN A 7 -12.33 -11.53 4.73
N GLN A 8 -12.48 -11.72 6.04
CA GLN A 8 -13.49 -11.04 6.83
C GLN A 8 -13.33 -9.52 6.79
N ALA A 9 -12.08 -9.02 6.92
CA ALA A 9 -11.80 -7.60 6.80
C ALA A 9 -12.12 -7.06 5.40
N LEU A 10 -11.84 -7.85 4.35
CA LEU A 10 -12.17 -7.49 2.97
C LEU A 10 -13.69 -7.34 2.80
N GLU A 11 -14.48 -8.27 3.32
CA GLU A 11 -15.96 -8.25 3.26
C GLU A 11 -16.51 -7.01 3.97
N GLN A 12 -16.02 -6.71 5.18
CA GLN A 12 -16.41 -5.52 5.94
C GLN A 12 -16.08 -4.22 5.19
N ALA A 13 -14.87 -4.12 4.66
CA ALA A 13 -14.46 -2.96 3.88
C ALA A 13 -15.29 -2.80 2.61
N GLY A 14 -15.59 -3.90 1.89
CA GLY A 14 -16.46 -3.89 0.72
C GLY A 14 -17.89 -3.41 1.02
N ALA A 15 -18.39 -3.67 2.23
CA ALA A 15 -19.67 -3.19 2.73
C ALA A 15 -19.68 -1.72 3.17
N GLY A 16 -18.55 -1.02 3.09
CA GLY A 16 -18.42 0.40 3.46
C GLY A 16 -17.93 0.64 4.88
N HIS A 17 -17.40 -0.39 5.54
CA HIS A 17 -16.78 -0.32 6.86
C HIS A 17 -15.29 -0.59 6.73
N GLY A 18 -14.54 0.43 6.28
CA GLY A 18 -13.11 0.32 6.00
C GLY A 18 -12.32 -0.26 7.16
N GLN A 19 -11.34 -1.07 6.83
CA GLN A 19 -10.55 -1.84 7.79
C GLN A 19 -9.06 -1.60 7.59
N ILE A 20 -8.31 -1.79 8.68
CA ILE A 20 -6.86 -1.90 8.67
C ILE A 20 -6.49 -3.29 9.15
N VAL A 21 -5.69 -4.00 8.37
CA VAL A 21 -5.08 -5.25 8.82
C VAL A 21 -3.57 -5.11 8.75
N ALA A 22 -2.93 -5.29 9.89
CA ALA A 22 -1.49 -5.28 10.03
C ALA A 22 -0.96 -6.71 10.19
N VAL A 23 -0.10 -7.14 9.30
CA VAL A 23 0.65 -8.39 9.42
C VAL A 23 1.99 -8.07 10.07
N VAL A 24 2.25 -8.65 11.23
CA VAL A 24 3.45 -8.35 12.03
C VAL A 24 4.24 -9.62 12.27
N GLY A 25 5.51 -9.61 11.91
CA GLY A 25 6.39 -10.74 12.11
C GLY A 25 7.86 -10.35 12.03
N GLU A 26 8.72 -11.32 12.29
CA GLU A 26 10.17 -11.18 12.11
C GLU A 26 10.55 -11.48 10.65
N ALA A 27 11.73 -11.04 10.23
CA ALA A 27 12.20 -11.27 8.88
C ALA A 27 12.14 -12.76 8.50
N GLY A 28 11.51 -13.06 7.37
CA GLY A 28 11.48 -14.42 6.82
C GLY A 28 10.34 -15.33 7.33
N VAL A 29 9.43 -14.84 8.17
CA VAL A 29 8.29 -15.67 8.67
C VAL A 29 7.16 -15.86 7.64
N GLY A 30 7.26 -15.23 6.45
CA GLY A 30 6.30 -15.44 5.36
C GLY A 30 5.25 -14.36 5.18
N GLU A 31 5.46 -13.17 5.74
CA GLU A 31 4.56 -12.01 5.61
C GLU A 31 4.24 -11.70 4.15
N ALA A 32 5.27 -11.53 3.32
CA ALA A 32 5.10 -11.24 1.89
C ALA A 32 4.35 -12.35 1.15
N ARG A 33 4.55 -13.62 1.54
CA ARG A 33 3.82 -14.75 0.97
C ARG A 33 2.34 -14.70 1.32
N LEU A 34 2.00 -14.41 2.58
CA LEU A 34 0.61 -14.28 3.02
C LEU A 34 -0.09 -13.17 2.26
N VAL A 35 0.55 -12.00 2.12
CA VAL A 35 0.04 -10.86 1.35
C VAL A 35 -0.15 -11.26 -0.12
N TYR A 36 0.85 -11.86 -0.73
CA TYR A 36 0.78 -12.32 -2.12
C TYR A 36 -0.37 -13.32 -2.36
N GLU A 37 -0.48 -14.35 -1.53
CA GLU A 37 -1.55 -15.36 -1.65
C GLU A 37 -2.94 -14.73 -1.45
N PHE A 38 -3.06 -13.76 -0.56
CA PHE A 38 -4.31 -13.04 -0.35
C PHE A 38 -4.70 -12.20 -1.56
N ILE A 39 -3.78 -11.41 -2.11
CA ILE A 39 -4.02 -10.55 -3.27
C ILE A 39 -4.42 -11.38 -4.49
N HIS A 40 -3.78 -12.54 -4.70
CA HIS A 40 -4.04 -13.42 -5.83
C HIS A 40 -5.14 -14.48 -5.56
N SER A 41 -5.84 -14.37 -4.42
CA SER A 41 -6.99 -15.21 -4.10
C SER A 41 -8.21 -14.82 -4.94
N HIS A 42 -9.22 -15.71 -4.94
CA HIS A 42 -10.50 -15.43 -5.62
C HIS A 42 -11.37 -14.41 -4.89
N HIS A 43 -10.91 -13.83 -3.80
CA HIS A 43 -11.67 -12.86 -3.00
C HIS A 43 -11.49 -11.41 -3.46
N THR A 44 -10.46 -11.13 -4.25
CA THR A 44 -10.13 -9.79 -4.76
C THR A 44 -10.75 -9.40 -6.14
N PRO A 45 -11.42 -10.28 -6.92
CA PRO A 45 -12.10 -9.85 -8.14
C PRO A 45 -13.10 -8.74 -7.83
N GLY A 46 -13.07 -7.67 -8.67
CA GLY A 46 -13.92 -6.50 -8.46
C GLY A 46 -13.33 -5.46 -7.50
N TRP A 47 -12.12 -5.66 -7.00
CA TRP A 47 -11.35 -4.69 -6.21
C TRP A 47 -10.27 -4.02 -7.06
N THR A 48 -10.06 -2.73 -6.83
CA THR A 48 -8.84 -2.06 -7.29
C THR A 48 -7.74 -2.38 -6.27
N VAL A 49 -6.67 -3.02 -6.71
CA VAL A 49 -5.53 -3.39 -5.85
C VAL A 49 -4.37 -2.48 -6.19
N LEU A 50 -3.87 -1.76 -5.19
CA LEU A 50 -2.70 -0.90 -5.30
C LEU A 50 -1.67 -1.32 -4.24
N GLU A 51 -0.51 -1.73 -4.71
CA GLU A 51 0.58 -2.22 -3.88
C GLU A 51 1.77 -1.28 -3.94
N SER A 52 2.39 -1.04 -2.82
CA SER A 52 3.67 -0.34 -2.72
C SER A 52 4.50 -0.90 -1.57
N ALA A 53 5.80 -0.89 -1.74
CA ALA A 53 6.75 -1.34 -0.73
C ALA A 53 7.68 -0.21 -0.30
N SER A 54 7.95 -0.13 0.99
CA SER A 54 8.99 0.75 1.52
C SER A 54 10.35 0.08 1.38
N LEU A 55 11.35 0.82 0.96
CA LEU A 55 12.71 0.30 0.78
C LEU A 55 13.62 0.76 1.92
N SER A 56 14.58 -0.07 2.32
CA SER A 56 15.50 0.25 3.43
C SER A 56 16.27 1.56 3.24
N TYR A 57 16.52 1.96 1.99
CA TYR A 57 17.09 3.25 1.63
C TYR A 57 16.03 4.32 1.34
N GLY A 58 14.75 3.97 1.33
CA GLY A 58 13.62 4.85 0.97
C GLY A 58 13.30 5.90 2.03
N LYS A 59 13.73 5.71 3.29
CA LYS A 59 13.57 6.74 4.35
C LYS A 59 14.18 8.10 4.00
N ALA A 60 15.20 8.11 3.12
CA ALA A 60 15.84 9.32 2.65
C ALA A 60 15.09 10.00 1.48
N THR A 61 14.13 9.31 0.86
CA THR A 61 13.37 9.83 -0.28
C THR A 61 11.93 10.06 0.14
N PRO A 62 11.52 11.32 0.39
CA PRO A 62 10.14 11.63 0.77
C PRO A 62 9.14 11.13 -0.26
N TYR A 63 8.02 10.62 0.20
CA TYR A 63 6.90 10.11 -0.62
C TYR A 63 7.23 8.90 -1.50
N PHE A 64 8.36 8.22 -1.32
CA PHE A 64 8.73 7.15 -2.25
C PHE A 64 7.62 6.09 -2.45
N PRO A 65 7.03 5.49 -1.39
CA PRO A 65 5.94 4.53 -1.57
C PRO A 65 4.69 5.14 -2.20
N VAL A 66 4.41 6.40 -1.93
CA VAL A 66 3.24 7.11 -2.49
C VAL A 66 3.43 7.40 -3.97
N ILE A 67 4.65 7.80 -4.37
CA ILE A 67 5.00 8.00 -5.79
C ILE A 67 4.84 6.69 -6.57
N ASP A 68 5.34 5.58 -6.03
CA ASP A 68 5.19 4.26 -6.64
C ASP A 68 3.71 3.88 -6.80
N LEU A 69 2.93 4.04 -5.73
CA LEU A 69 1.48 3.80 -5.74
C LEU A 69 0.76 4.66 -6.78
N LEU A 70 1.08 5.95 -6.86
CA LEU A 70 0.47 6.89 -7.81
C LEU A 70 0.84 6.55 -9.27
N LYS A 71 2.10 6.13 -9.51
CA LYS A 71 2.53 5.64 -10.82
C LYS A 71 1.74 4.40 -11.24
N ARG A 72 1.60 3.41 -10.35
CA ARG A 72 0.81 2.19 -10.61
C ARG A 72 -0.65 2.52 -10.89
N TYR A 73 -1.25 3.37 -10.07
CA TYR A 73 -2.63 3.83 -10.24
C TYR A 73 -2.87 4.49 -11.60
N SER A 74 -1.90 5.27 -12.07
CA SER A 74 -2.00 6.01 -13.34
C SER A 74 -1.36 5.27 -14.53
N HIS A 75 -0.92 4.02 -14.35
CA HIS A 75 -0.24 3.23 -15.38
C HIS A 75 0.99 3.94 -15.99
N ILE A 76 1.74 4.66 -15.14
CA ILE A 76 2.95 5.38 -15.51
C ILE A 76 4.14 4.43 -15.42
N GLU A 77 4.91 4.34 -16.49
CA GLU A 77 6.11 3.52 -16.60
C GLU A 77 7.37 4.38 -16.44
N ASP A 78 8.48 3.77 -16.05
CA ASP A 78 9.73 4.49 -15.82
C ASP A 78 10.34 5.11 -17.10
N TYR A 79 9.96 4.65 -18.27
CA TYR A 79 10.37 5.19 -19.57
C TYR A 79 9.43 6.29 -20.10
N ASP A 80 8.33 6.59 -19.41
CA ASP A 80 7.41 7.66 -19.83
C ASP A 80 8.07 9.04 -19.69
N ASP A 81 7.97 9.84 -20.74
CA ASP A 81 8.38 11.24 -20.68
C ASP A 81 7.39 12.09 -19.87
N THR A 82 7.79 13.30 -19.52
CA THR A 82 6.96 14.21 -18.72
C THR A 82 5.60 14.50 -19.33
N ARG A 83 5.51 14.57 -20.66
CA ARG A 83 4.23 14.79 -21.38
C ARG A 83 3.31 13.60 -21.19
N THR A 84 3.82 12.40 -21.35
CA THR A 84 3.10 11.14 -21.16
C THR A 84 2.64 10.98 -19.71
N VAL A 85 3.51 11.26 -18.74
CA VAL A 85 3.16 11.27 -17.31
C VAL A 85 1.98 12.21 -17.04
N ARG A 86 2.03 13.45 -17.54
CA ARG A 86 0.92 14.42 -17.42
C ARG A 86 -0.38 13.88 -18.02
N ALA A 87 -0.31 13.33 -19.22
CA ALA A 87 -1.49 12.81 -19.93
C ALA A 87 -2.12 11.64 -19.18
N LYS A 88 -1.31 10.68 -18.72
CA LYS A 88 -1.77 9.50 -17.99
C LYS A 88 -2.41 9.88 -16.67
N LEU A 89 -1.74 10.68 -15.83
CA LEU A 89 -2.27 11.11 -14.54
C LEU A 89 -3.56 11.93 -14.72
N THR A 90 -3.52 12.95 -15.56
CA THR A 90 -4.69 13.83 -15.80
C THR A 90 -5.87 13.02 -16.32
N GLY A 91 -5.65 12.14 -17.30
CA GLY A 91 -6.66 11.26 -17.84
C GLY A 91 -7.28 10.35 -16.79
N GLN A 92 -6.45 9.72 -15.94
CA GLN A 92 -6.90 8.84 -14.87
C GLN A 92 -7.78 9.60 -13.86
N VAL A 93 -7.32 10.74 -13.38
CA VAL A 93 -8.03 11.54 -12.37
C VAL A 93 -9.35 12.11 -12.92
N LEU A 94 -9.35 12.66 -14.13
CA LEU A 94 -10.57 13.23 -14.74
C LEU A 94 -11.57 12.14 -15.15
N THR A 95 -11.11 10.96 -15.55
CA THR A 95 -11.98 9.81 -15.81
C THR A 95 -12.64 9.30 -14.54
N LEU A 96 -11.92 9.35 -13.41
CA LEU A 96 -12.50 9.02 -12.12
C LEU A 96 -13.58 10.03 -11.72
N ASP A 97 -13.26 11.31 -11.73
CA ASP A 97 -14.20 12.39 -11.40
C ASP A 97 -13.66 13.75 -11.87
N ALA A 98 -14.41 14.42 -12.76
CA ALA A 98 -14.04 15.75 -13.26
C ALA A 98 -13.94 16.80 -12.15
N ALA A 99 -14.64 16.61 -11.01
CA ALA A 99 -14.55 17.48 -9.84
C ALA A 99 -13.19 17.42 -9.13
N LEU A 100 -12.32 16.47 -9.49
CA LEU A 100 -10.96 16.36 -8.96
C LEU A 100 -9.93 17.16 -9.79
N GLN A 101 -10.34 17.96 -10.76
CA GLN A 101 -9.41 18.73 -11.58
C GLN A 101 -8.47 19.63 -10.73
N ASP A 102 -8.95 20.16 -9.62
CA ASP A 102 -8.19 21.04 -8.73
C ASP A 102 -7.03 20.35 -8.00
N VAL A 103 -7.04 19.03 -7.87
CA VAL A 103 -5.97 18.27 -7.19
C VAL A 103 -4.84 17.87 -8.14
N ILE A 104 -5.04 17.91 -9.45
CA ILE A 104 -4.06 17.47 -10.46
C ILE A 104 -2.71 18.17 -10.31
N PRO A 105 -2.61 19.50 -10.10
CA PRO A 105 -1.32 20.16 -9.93
C PRO A 105 -0.50 19.59 -8.77
N ALA A 106 -1.12 19.26 -7.63
CA ALA A 106 -0.44 18.67 -6.48
C ALA A 106 0.12 17.27 -6.80
N LEU A 107 -0.62 16.46 -7.53
CA LEU A 107 -0.19 15.11 -7.94
C LEU A 107 0.92 15.16 -8.99
N LEU A 108 0.84 16.10 -9.95
CA LEU A 108 1.91 16.33 -10.92
C LEU A 108 3.19 16.85 -10.27
N TRP A 109 3.06 17.70 -9.25
CA TRP A 109 4.20 18.15 -8.46
C TRP A 109 4.92 16.96 -7.80
N LEU A 110 4.18 16.04 -7.21
CA LEU A 110 4.72 14.83 -6.58
C LEU A 110 5.48 13.95 -7.58
N LEU A 111 5.00 13.86 -8.82
CA LEU A 111 5.62 13.09 -9.91
C LEU A 111 6.73 13.87 -10.66
N ASN A 112 7.07 15.07 -10.19
CA ASN A 112 8.01 15.97 -10.87
C ASN A 112 7.64 16.23 -12.35
N ALA A 113 6.35 16.33 -12.62
CA ALA A 113 5.79 16.51 -13.96
C ALA A 113 4.95 17.78 -14.11
N LEU A 114 5.00 18.68 -13.12
CA LEU A 114 4.27 19.95 -13.12
C LEU A 114 4.81 20.89 -14.21
N PRO A 115 3.97 21.64 -14.96
CA PRO A 115 4.42 22.70 -15.86
C PRO A 115 5.19 23.79 -15.11
N ASP A 116 6.25 24.35 -15.76
CA ASP A 116 7.12 25.35 -15.15
C ASP A 116 6.42 26.68 -14.81
N ASP A 117 5.31 26.97 -15.50
CA ASP A 117 4.48 28.16 -15.28
C ASP A 117 3.35 27.95 -14.26
N SER A 118 3.28 26.76 -13.67
CA SER A 118 2.20 26.42 -12.73
C SER A 118 2.19 27.32 -11.50
N PRO A 119 1.03 27.87 -11.12
CA PRO A 119 0.88 28.64 -9.88
C PRO A 119 1.22 27.81 -8.61
N PHE A 120 1.14 26.50 -8.68
CA PHE A 120 1.46 25.59 -7.57
C PHE A 120 2.93 25.73 -7.13
N LEU A 121 3.86 26.05 -8.06
CA LEU A 121 5.28 26.28 -7.77
C LEU A 121 5.56 27.54 -6.94
N ARG A 122 4.56 28.44 -6.83
CA ARG A 122 4.67 29.70 -6.07
C ARG A 122 4.11 29.59 -4.66
N LEU A 123 3.65 28.41 -4.27
CA LEU A 123 3.11 28.21 -2.92
C LEU A 123 4.23 28.18 -1.88
N ASP A 124 3.99 28.88 -0.77
CA ASP A 124 4.91 28.86 0.36
C ASP A 124 4.82 27.54 1.14
N PRO A 125 5.93 27.02 1.66
CA PRO A 125 5.89 25.90 2.60
C PRO A 125 5.05 26.29 3.85
N PRO A 126 4.21 25.38 4.42
CA PRO A 126 4.03 23.96 4.11
C PRO A 126 2.88 23.64 3.12
N GLN A 127 2.36 24.63 2.37
CA GLN A 127 1.15 24.47 1.54
C GLN A 127 1.27 23.38 0.48
N PRO A 128 2.39 23.23 -0.28
CA PRO A 128 2.50 22.15 -1.27
C PRO A 128 2.29 20.77 -0.63
N ARG A 129 2.91 20.54 0.54
CA ARG A 129 2.79 19.31 1.30
C ARG A 129 1.34 19.02 1.69
N GLN A 130 0.66 19.98 2.32
CA GLN A 130 -0.72 19.83 2.74
C GLN A 130 -1.66 19.56 1.56
N ARG A 131 -1.49 20.28 0.46
CA ARG A 131 -2.28 20.08 -0.76
C ARG A 131 -2.04 18.71 -1.38
N THR A 132 -0.80 18.23 -1.36
CA THR A 132 -0.46 16.89 -1.87
C THR A 132 -1.12 15.79 -1.03
N LEU A 133 -1.03 15.86 0.29
CA LEU A 133 -1.70 14.90 1.16
C LEU A 133 -3.23 14.91 0.97
N THR A 134 -3.82 16.10 0.88
CA THR A 134 -5.25 16.26 0.61
C THR A 134 -5.65 15.70 -0.75
N ALA A 135 -4.85 15.96 -1.79
CA ALA A 135 -5.08 15.48 -3.14
C ALA A 135 -5.09 13.95 -3.22
N LEU A 136 -4.05 13.32 -2.66
CA LEU A 136 -3.94 11.86 -2.61
C LEU A 136 -5.12 11.23 -1.87
N LYS A 137 -5.44 11.74 -0.70
CA LYS A 137 -6.58 11.26 0.09
C LYS A 137 -7.90 11.38 -0.67
N ARG A 138 -8.16 12.53 -1.31
CA ARG A 138 -9.39 12.74 -2.09
C ARG A 138 -9.51 11.76 -3.26
N VAL A 139 -8.41 11.51 -3.99
CA VAL A 139 -8.42 10.56 -5.10
C VAL A 139 -8.68 9.14 -4.59
N LEU A 140 -7.96 8.68 -3.57
CA LEU A 140 -8.13 7.33 -3.01
C LEU A 140 -9.55 7.10 -2.46
N LEU A 141 -10.10 8.07 -1.73
CA LEU A 141 -11.46 7.96 -1.20
C LEU A 141 -12.50 8.00 -2.31
N ARG A 142 -12.30 8.82 -3.35
CA ARG A 142 -13.21 8.85 -4.50
C ARG A 142 -13.15 7.55 -5.30
N GLU A 143 -11.96 6.99 -5.51
CA GLU A 143 -11.79 5.68 -6.14
C GLU A 143 -12.58 4.61 -5.38
N SER A 144 -12.47 4.60 -4.05
CA SER A 144 -13.18 3.64 -3.20
C SER A 144 -14.71 3.72 -3.27
N GLN A 145 -15.27 4.86 -3.70
CA GLN A 145 -16.71 5.02 -3.96
C GLN A 145 -17.15 4.39 -5.27
N VAL A 146 -16.26 4.35 -6.27
CA VAL A 146 -16.52 3.71 -7.57
C VAL A 146 -16.30 2.21 -7.48
N GLN A 147 -15.17 1.79 -6.93
CA GLN A 147 -14.79 0.40 -6.77
C GLN A 147 -14.05 0.20 -5.44
N PRO A 148 -14.32 -0.88 -4.69
CA PRO A 148 -13.61 -1.14 -3.44
C PRO A 148 -12.10 -1.16 -3.67
N LEU A 149 -11.34 -0.60 -2.72
CA LEU A 149 -9.91 -0.36 -2.84
C LEU A 149 -9.13 -1.16 -1.81
N LEU A 150 -8.24 -2.03 -2.28
CA LEU A 150 -7.25 -2.71 -1.47
C LEU A 150 -5.92 -1.98 -1.61
N LEU A 151 -5.51 -1.29 -0.55
CA LEU A 151 -4.22 -0.62 -0.46
C LEU A 151 -3.25 -1.51 0.32
N VAL A 152 -2.14 -1.84 -0.29
CA VAL A 152 -1.09 -2.66 0.33
C VAL A 152 0.18 -1.84 0.46
N PHE A 153 0.65 -1.69 1.69
CA PHE A 153 1.95 -1.07 1.98
C PHE A 153 2.83 -2.06 2.73
N GLU A 154 3.89 -2.47 2.06
CA GLU A 154 4.84 -3.41 2.64
C GLU A 154 6.02 -2.69 3.32
N ASP A 155 6.56 -3.35 4.35
CA ASP A 155 7.76 -2.93 5.07
C ASP A 155 7.67 -1.52 5.70
N LEU A 156 6.54 -1.20 6.36
CA LEU A 156 6.32 0.11 6.98
C LEU A 156 7.40 0.53 7.98
N HIS A 157 8.20 -0.38 8.50
CA HIS A 157 9.34 -0.02 9.34
C HIS A 157 10.43 0.78 8.58
N TRP A 158 10.35 0.84 7.23
CA TRP A 158 11.19 1.68 6.38
C TRP A 158 10.46 2.90 5.81
N ILE A 159 9.23 3.18 6.26
CA ILE A 159 8.42 4.27 5.73
C ILE A 159 9.05 5.65 5.99
N ASP A 160 8.90 6.58 5.06
CA ASP A 160 9.24 7.99 5.24
C ASP A 160 8.12 8.75 5.98
N THR A 161 8.49 9.91 6.54
CA THR A 161 7.58 10.74 7.35
C THR A 161 6.36 11.23 6.56
N GLU A 162 6.51 11.48 5.26
CA GLU A 162 5.44 12.02 4.44
C GLU A 162 4.40 10.95 4.09
N THR A 163 4.87 9.74 3.78
CA THR A 163 3.99 8.59 3.57
C THR A 163 3.27 8.23 4.87
N GLN A 164 3.95 8.28 6.02
CA GLN A 164 3.31 8.08 7.33
C GLN A 164 2.18 9.09 7.56
N ALA A 165 2.40 10.36 7.27
CA ALA A 165 1.39 11.41 7.43
C ALA A 165 0.17 11.19 6.51
N LEU A 166 0.37 10.68 5.29
CA LEU A 166 -0.72 10.29 4.40
C LEU A 166 -1.53 9.14 5.01
N LEU A 167 -0.87 8.08 5.46
CA LEU A 167 -1.54 6.93 6.06
C LEU A 167 -2.31 7.32 7.31
N ASP A 168 -1.73 8.13 8.20
CA ASP A 168 -2.42 8.64 9.39
C ASP A 168 -3.68 9.42 9.03
N SER A 169 -3.60 10.29 8.03
CA SER A 169 -4.75 11.06 7.54
C SER A 169 -5.82 10.18 6.87
N LEU A 170 -5.41 9.15 6.11
CA LEU A 170 -6.31 8.22 5.44
C LEU A 170 -7.05 7.36 6.46
N VAL A 171 -6.34 6.86 7.47
CA VAL A 171 -6.87 6.01 8.54
C VAL A 171 -8.09 6.65 9.22
N GLU A 172 -8.06 7.96 9.46
CA GLU A 172 -9.20 8.68 10.07
C GLU A 172 -10.47 8.67 9.19
N SER A 173 -10.35 8.41 7.90
CA SER A 173 -11.48 8.39 6.96
C SER A 173 -11.96 6.98 6.61
N LEU A 174 -11.26 5.93 7.06
CA LEU A 174 -11.60 4.55 6.73
C LEU A 174 -12.99 4.09 7.21
N PRO A 175 -13.50 4.49 8.40
CA PRO A 175 -14.77 3.95 8.91
C PRO A 175 -15.95 4.00 7.95
N THR A 176 -15.94 4.95 7.01
CA THR A 176 -17.04 5.14 6.04
C THR A 176 -16.58 4.91 4.58
N ALA A 177 -15.41 4.33 4.39
CA ALA A 177 -14.83 4.10 3.08
C ALA A 177 -14.84 2.61 2.72
N ARG A 178 -14.90 2.29 1.42
CA ARG A 178 -14.75 0.93 0.91
C ARG A 178 -13.27 0.63 0.65
N VAL A 179 -12.48 0.72 1.73
CA VAL A 179 -11.01 0.55 1.69
C VAL A 179 -10.58 -0.52 2.69
N LEU A 180 -9.81 -1.48 2.24
CA LEU A 180 -8.98 -2.31 3.10
C LEU A 180 -7.53 -1.82 2.98
N LEU A 181 -6.99 -1.33 4.10
CA LEU A 181 -5.57 -1.00 4.23
C LEU A 181 -4.85 -2.20 4.84
N LEU A 182 -4.09 -2.89 4.01
CA LEU A 182 -3.25 -4.03 4.41
C LEU A 182 -1.80 -3.56 4.50
N VAL A 183 -1.21 -3.74 5.66
CA VAL A 183 0.18 -3.32 5.93
C VAL A 183 0.97 -4.46 6.54
N ASN A 184 2.28 -4.49 6.29
CA ASN A 184 3.17 -5.33 7.06
C ASN A 184 4.33 -4.52 7.66
N TYR A 185 4.81 -4.95 8.79
CA TYR A 185 5.93 -4.32 9.48
C TYR A 185 6.52 -5.21 10.56
N ARG A 186 7.73 -4.90 11.00
CA ARG A 186 8.40 -5.54 12.13
C ARG A 186 7.98 -4.90 13.45
N SER A 187 8.16 -5.64 14.54
CA SER A 187 7.74 -5.26 15.90
C SER A 187 8.31 -3.92 16.40
N GLU A 188 9.43 -3.45 15.87
CA GLU A 188 10.02 -2.16 16.23
C GLU A 188 9.28 -0.94 15.65
N TYR A 189 8.43 -1.13 14.60
CA TYR A 189 7.65 -0.03 14.05
C TYR A 189 6.50 0.36 14.97
N GLN A 190 6.32 1.67 15.15
CA GLN A 190 5.28 2.23 16.00
C GLN A 190 4.33 3.14 15.21
N HIS A 191 3.05 3.03 15.51
CA HIS A 191 1.98 3.83 14.92
C HIS A 191 0.86 4.10 15.94
N GLY A 192 -0.01 5.07 15.64
CA GLY A 192 -1.13 5.45 16.51
C GLY A 192 -2.45 4.68 16.27
N TRP A 193 -2.48 3.65 15.40
CA TRP A 193 -3.72 3.05 14.93
C TRP A 193 -4.27 1.93 15.83
N GLY A 194 -3.47 1.41 16.75
CA GLY A 194 -3.80 0.25 17.57
C GLY A 194 -5.05 0.40 18.45
N SER A 195 -5.47 1.63 18.74
CA SER A 195 -6.70 1.90 19.50
C SER A 195 -7.98 1.99 18.63
N LYS A 196 -7.86 1.92 17.31
CA LYS A 196 -9.03 1.99 16.41
C LYS A 196 -9.79 0.67 16.41
N THR A 197 -11.12 0.73 16.45
CA THR A 197 -11.98 -0.47 16.45
C THR A 197 -11.96 -1.24 15.13
N TYR A 198 -11.50 -0.59 14.05
CA TYR A 198 -11.36 -1.14 12.71
C TYR A 198 -9.92 -1.52 12.37
N TYR A 199 -9.05 -1.64 13.39
CA TYR A 199 -7.69 -2.13 13.28
C TYR A 199 -7.59 -3.56 13.81
N THR A 200 -6.98 -4.43 13.01
CA THR A 200 -6.70 -5.83 13.38
C THR A 200 -5.22 -6.12 13.16
N GLN A 201 -4.57 -6.70 14.14
CA GLN A 201 -3.19 -7.14 14.04
C GLN A 201 -3.13 -8.67 13.95
N LEU A 202 -2.49 -9.17 12.90
CA LEU A 202 -2.17 -10.57 12.70
C LEU A 202 -0.68 -10.76 12.98
N ARG A 203 -0.34 -11.52 14.01
CA ARG A 203 1.04 -11.84 14.32
C ARG A 203 1.40 -13.16 13.65
N LEU A 204 2.47 -13.14 12.86
CA LEU A 204 3.04 -14.34 12.27
C LEU A 204 4.21 -14.81 13.15
N ASP A 205 4.07 -16.02 13.65
CA ASP A 205 5.15 -16.70 14.38
C ASP A 205 6.03 -17.49 13.40
N PRO A 206 7.32 -17.69 13.71
CA PRO A 206 8.17 -18.56 12.92
C PRO A 206 7.56 -19.94 12.78
N LEU A 207 7.72 -20.56 11.60
CA LEU A 207 7.28 -21.93 11.38
C LEU A 207 7.93 -22.85 12.42
N PRO A 208 7.14 -23.72 13.08
CA PRO A 208 7.72 -24.76 13.93
C PRO A 208 8.78 -25.57 13.16
N PRO A 209 9.86 -26.01 13.78
CA PRO A 209 10.95 -26.75 13.09
C PRO A 209 10.44 -27.96 12.29
N ALA A 210 9.41 -28.66 12.79
CA ALA A 210 8.79 -29.79 12.09
C ALA A 210 8.09 -29.36 10.78
N SER A 211 7.45 -28.19 10.78
CA SER A 211 6.80 -27.63 9.59
C SER A 211 7.80 -27.07 8.60
N ALA A 212 8.89 -26.46 9.08
CA ALA A 212 9.99 -25.99 8.27
C ALA A 212 10.68 -27.16 7.54
N GLY A 213 10.91 -28.29 8.23
CA GLY A 213 11.43 -29.51 7.62
C GLY A 213 10.53 -30.07 6.51
N THR A 214 9.21 -30.11 6.74
CA THR A 214 8.24 -30.53 5.73
C THR A 214 8.23 -29.61 4.52
N PHE A 215 8.33 -28.31 4.75
CA PHE A 215 8.39 -27.32 3.68
C PHE A 215 9.68 -27.40 2.87
N LEU A 216 10.83 -27.57 3.52
CA LEU A 216 12.11 -27.80 2.86
C LEU A 216 12.11 -29.10 2.04
N HIS A 217 11.49 -30.15 2.56
CA HIS A 217 11.33 -31.41 1.85
C HIS A 217 10.46 -31.25 0.59
N ALA A 218 9.35 -30.50 0.70
CA ALA A 218 8.49 -30.20 -0.45
C ALA A 218 9.18 -29.35 -1.53
N LEU A 219 10.06 -28.43 -1.13
CA LEU A 219 10.80 -27.56 -2.06
C LEU A 219 12.00 -28.27 -2.71
N LEU A 220 12.77 -29.01 -1.93
CA LEU A 220 14.03 -29.62 -2.36
C LEU A 220 13.88 -31.03 -2.89
N GLY A 221 12.68 -31.63 -2.71
CA GLY A 221 12.42 -33.02 -3.09
C GLY A 221 13.24 -34.02 -2.26
N ASP A 222 13.32 -35.26 -2.73
CA ASP A 222 14.01 -36.37 -2.05
C ASP A 222 15.46 -36.56 -2.51
N ASP A 223 16.12 -35.51 -3.01
CA ASP A 223 17.52 -35.63 -3.44
C ASP A 223 18.44 -35.78 -2.19
N PRO A 224 19.13 -36.94 -2.06
CA PRO A 224 20.00 -37.21 -0.91
C PRO A 224 21.16 -36.20 -0.77
N ARG A 225 21.55 -35.55 -1.86
CA ARG A 225 22.62 -34.53 -1.85
C ARG A 225 22.23 -33.24 -1.16
N LEU A 226 20.92 -33.00 -0.99
CA LEU A 226 20.37 -31.81 -0.33
C LEU A 226 20.00 -32.05 1.13
N GLU A 227 20.18 -33.28 1.63
CA GLU A 227 19.88 -33.65 3.02
C GLU A 227 20.57 -32.75 4.08
N PRO A 228 21.86 -32.37 3.92
CA PRO A 228 22.52 -31.49 4.86
C PRO A 228 21.88 -30.08 4.92
N LEU A 229 21.22 -29.62 3.85
CA LEU A 229 20.53 -28.33 3.82
C LEU A 229 19.18 -28.37 4.53
N LYS A 230 18.60 -29.56 4.71
CA LYS A 230 17.33 -29.74 5.41
C LYS A 230 17.49 -29.77 6.93
N GLN A 231 18.72 -29.85 7.44
CA GLN A 231 19.06 -29.92 8.85
C GLN A 231 19.60 -28.59 9.42
N LEU A 232 19.70 -27.54 8.58
CA LEU A 232 20.07 -26.17 8.97
C LEU A 232 18.82 -25.38 9.37
#